data_e7477802c195cb30807dc963faeafef1
#
_entry.id   e7477802c195cb30807dc963faeafef1
#
_cell.length_a   1.000
_cell.length_b   1.000
_cell.length_c   1.000
_cell.angle_alpha   90.00
_cell.angle_beta   90.00
_cell.angle_gamma   90.00
#
_symmetry.space_group_name_H-M   'P 1'
#
loop_
_entity.id
_entity.type
_entity.pdbx_description
1 polymer ?
#
loop_
_entity_poly.entity_id
_entity_poly.type
_entity_poly.pdbx_seq_one_letter_code
_entity_poly.pdbx_strand_id
1 'polypeptide(L)'
;GSEMCIRDSSAPIMPWDILSIGTAASVANNFKYTLSKETVFVLIGFVILILLESKATLELKKDWRIRTGGVLASFALLWGFTAMLHQDSTVARFKLYDKLFTPTVMSKRDGTAVAFLMELKYIVVEKPDGYNKEDAAALLASYDTNDTESATHTPNIIVIMNEAFSDLSVLGDFETNEDYMPFLHSLMQEGTPNTISGHLNVSVLGGNTANTEFEFLTGNTMAFLPQGSVAYQQYVKSNDYSIATYLKSKGYDTIAMHPYNASGWDRDKVYPLLGFDTFYSLKDWVNPVKIRKYVSDQSCYDKIIELYEQKDANT
;
A
#
# COMPACT_ATOMS: atom_id res chain seq x y z
N GLY A 1 -1.28 -10.75 8.65
CA GLY A 1 -0.62 -11.32 7.48
C GLY A 1 0.02 -10.27 6.59
N SER A 2 -0.65 -9.16 6.29
CA SER A 2 -0.17 -8.14 5.33
C SER A 2 1.13 -7.44 5.71
N GLU A 3 1.45 -7.40 6.97
CA GLU A 3 2.62 -6.68 7.52
C GLU A 3 3.93 -7.48 7.45
N MET A 4 3.87 -8.75 7.10
CA MET A 4 5.05 -9.58 6.84
C MET A 4 5.72 -9.23 5.50
N CYS A 5 5.03 -8.55 4.60
CA CYS A 5 5.47 -8.36 3.23
C CYS A 5 6.62 -7.37 3.07
N ILE A 6 6.81 -6.40 3.98
CA ILE A 6 7.97 -5.49 3.92
C ILE A 6 9.28 -6.27 4.07
N ARG A 7 9.27 -7.42 4.75
CA ARG A 7 10.46 -8.26 4.92
C ARG A 7 10.60 -9.32 3.83
N ASP A 8 9.49 -9.81 3.29
CA ASP A 8 9.47 -10.95 2.35
C ASP A 8 9.46 -10.53 0.88
N SER A 9 9.28 -9.25 0.59
CA SER A 9 9.19 -8.77 -0.78
C SER A 9 10.49 -8.91 -1.59
N SER A 10 11.64 -9.21 -0.94
CA SER A 10 12.98 -9.18 -1.57
C SER A 10 13.20 -7.93 -2.46
N ALA A 11 12.34 -6.95 -2.34
CA ALA A 11 12.40 -5.72 -3.11
C ALA A 11 13.45 -4.77 -2.49
N PRO A 12 14.17 -4.02 -3.31
CA PRO A 12 15.06 -2.97 -2.83
C PRO A 12 14.24 -1.86 -2.17
N ILE A 13 14.91 -1.03 -1.36
CA ILE A 13 14.29 0.19 -0.80
C ILE A 13 13.94 1.12 -1.94
N MET A 14 12.68 1.54 -2.01
CA MET A 14 12.14 2.45 -3.00
C MET A 14 11.95 3.85 -2.41
N PRO A 15 11.94 4.92 -3.23
CA PRO A 15 11.73 6.27 -2.71
C PRO A 15 10.44 6.46 -1.91
N TRP A 16 9.37 5.79 -2.30
CA TRP A 16 8.07 5.85 -1.60
C TRP A 16 8.02 5.04 -0.30
N ASP A 17 8.96 4.12 -0.05
CA ASP A 17 9.06 3.42 1.24
C ASP A 17 9.31 4.39 2.40
N ILE A 18 9.89 5.57 2.11
CA ILE A 18 10.08 6.64 3.08
C ILE A 18 8.73 7.09 3.66
N LEU A 19 7.68 7.11 2.86
CA LEU A 19 6.33 7.45 3.30
C LEU A 19 5.73 6.39 4.23
N SER A 20 6.18 5.15 4.10
CA SER A 20 5.75 4.01 4.92
C SER A 20 6.52 3.86 6.24
N ILE A 21 7.51 4.72 6.54
CA ILE A 21 8.33 4.62 7.77
C ILE A 21 7.45 4.62 9.03
N GLY A 22 6.40 5.44 9.08
CA GLY A 22 5.47 5.48 10.20
C GLY A 22 4.74 4.15 10.42
N THR A 23 4.26 3.55 9.34
CA THR A 23 3.63 2.22 9.36
C THR A 23 4.64 1.15 9.78
N ALA A 24 5.84 1.16 9.21
CA ALA A 24 6.91 0.23 9.57
C ALA A 24 7.30 0.34 11.05
N ALA A 25 7.40 1.55 11.59
CA ALA A 25 7.71 1.78 13.00
C ALA A 25 6.60 1.25 13.92
N SER A 26 5.32 1.38 13.53
CA SER A 26 4.19 0.90 14.34
C SER A 26 4.17 -0.63 14.50
N VAL A 27 4.75 -1.36 13.56
CA VAL A 27 4.80 -2.83 13.56
C VAL A 27 6.18 -3.38 13.94
N ALA A 28 7.19 -2.53 14.10
CA ALA A 28 8.58 -2.91 14.34
C ALA A 28 8.75 -3.91 15.50
N ASN A 29 7.99 -3.72 16.59
CA ASN A 29 8.04 -4.59 17.76
C ASN A 29 7.53 -6.02 17.51
N ASN A 30 6.87 -6.26 16.37
CA ASN A 30 6.35 -7.57 16.00
C ASN A 30 7.40 -8.46 15.32
N PHE A 31 8.54 -7.88 14.95
CA PHE A 31 9.62 -8.58 14.22
C PHE A 31 10.83 -8.78 15.10
N LYS A 32 11.49 -9.93 14.90
CA LYS A 32 12.83 -10.17 15.45
C LYS A 32 13.85 -9.73 14.39
N TYR A 33 14.57 -8.67 14.67
CA TYR A 33 15.64 -8.20 13.79
C TYR A 33 16.91 -8.98 14.09
N THR A 34 17.42 -9.69 13.09
CA THR A 34 18.76 -10.29 13.11
C THR A 34 19.61 -9.53 12.12
N LEU A 35 20.70 -8.94 12.62
CA LEU A 35 21.67 -8.30 11.72
C LEU A 35 22.39 -9.39 10.92
N SER A 36 22.36 -9.26 9.60
CA SER A 36 23.16 -10.13 8.74
C SER A 36 24.63 -9.79 8.87
N LYS A 37 25.51 -10.73 8.54
CA LYS A 37 26.97 -10.49 8.57
C LYS A 37 27.35 -9.32 7.67
N GLU A 38 26.72 -9.22 6.51
CA GLU A 38 26.92 -8.15 5.54
C GLU A 38 26.57 -6.78 6.14
N THR A 39 25.43 -6.68 6.83
CA THR A 39 25.02 -5.45 7.52
C THR A 39 26.02 -5.05 8.58
N VAL A 40 26.55 -6.01 9.36
CA VAL A 40 27.57 -5.75 10.37
C VAL A 40 28.85 -5.24 9.71
N PHE A 41 29.31 -5.83 8.60
CA PHE A 41 30.48 -5.35 7.87
C PHE A 41 30.30 -3.92 7.33
N VAL A 42 29.11 -3.60 6.80
CA VAL A 42 28.80 -2.24 6.35
C VAL A 42 28.85 -1.25 7.52
N LEU A 43 28.25 -1.58 8.66
CA LEU A 43 28.29 -0.74 9.86
C LEU A 43 29.74 -0.52 10.37
N ILE A 44 30.55 -1.57 10.39
CA ILE A 44 31.97 -1.47 10.75
C ILE A 44 32.68 -0.54 9.75
N GLY A 45 32.44 -0.68 8.46
CA GLY A 45 32.97 0.19 7.42
C GLY A 45 32.62 1.67 7.64
N PHE A 46 31.36 1.96 7.98
CA PHE A 46 30.92 3.31 8.34
C PHE A 46 31.65 3.86 9.57
N VAL A 47 31.78 3.06 10.62
CA VAL A 47 32.52 3.47 11.82
C VAL A 47 33.99 3.78 11.49
N ILE A 48 34.64 2.93 10.68
CA ILE A 48 36.02 3.17 10.22
C ILE A 48 36.11 4.47 9.42
N LEU A 49 35.17 4.73 8.49
CA LEU A 49 35.13 5.97 7.71
C LEU A 49 34.99 7.20 8.62
N ILE A 50 34.09 7.17 9.59
CA ILE A 50 33.92 8.27 10.57
C ILE A 50 35.18 8.47 11.38
N LEU A 51 35.85 7.40 11.81
CA LEU A 51 37.12 7.49 12.53
C LEU A 51 38.28 8.05 11.68
N LEU A 52 38.33 7.69 10.38
CA LEU A 52 39.31 8.21 9.45
C LEU A 52 39.03 9.70 9.18
N GLU A 53 37.76 10.07 8.97
CA GLU A 53 37.34 11.46 8.78
C GLU A 53 37.65 12.32 10.02
N SER A 54 37.41 11.80 11.20
CA SER A 54 37.73 12.51 12.46
C SER A 54 39.24 12.76 12.67
N LYS A 55 40.10 11.97 12.02
CA LYS A 55 41.57 12.13 12.04
C LYS A 55 42.10 12.91 10.82
N ALA A 56 41.28 13.10 9.81
CA ALA A 56 41.65 13.92 8.66
C ALA A 56 41.70 15.39 9.10
N THR A 57 42.93 15.95 9.23
CA THR A 57 43.19 17.34 9.62
C THR A 57 42.93 18.34 8.48
N LEU A 58 41.93 18.10 7.66
CA LEU A 58 41.41 19.10 6.76
C LEU A 58 40.70 20.17 7.59
N GLU A 59 41.48 21.13 8.12
CA GLU A 59 40.92 22.35 8.70
C GLU A 59 40.22 23.16 7.63
N LEU A 60 39.03 22.75 7.27
CA LEU A 60 38.07 23.63 6.59
C LEU A 60 37.90 24.82 7.55
N LYS A 61 38.37 26.00 7.12
CA LYS A 61 38.20 27.27 7.85
C LYS A 61 36.86 27.29 8.55
N LYS A 62 36.84 27.68 9.83
CA LYS A 62 35.64 27.76 10.69
C LYS A 62 34.51 28.65 10.16
N ASP A 63 34.68 29.27 9.00
CA ASP A 63 33.67 30.12 8.40
C ASP A 63 32.44 29.28 7.98
N TRP A 64 31.34 29.56 8.65
CA TRP A 64 30.05 28.88 8.39
C TRP A 64 29.62 29.01 6.94
N ARG A 65 29.99 30.12 6.24
CA ARG A 65 29.67 30.36 4.83
C ARG A 65 30.33 29.33 3.91
N ILE A 66 31.57 28.97 4.18
CA ILE A 66 32.29 27.93 3.43
C ILE A 66 31.63 26.55 3.65
N ARG A 67 31.26 26.26 4.89
CA ARG A 67 30.56 25.00 5.21
C ARG A 67 29.19 24.94 4.53
N THR A 68 28.41 25.98 4.65
CA THR A 68 27.10 26.09 3.96
C THR A 68 27.26 26.01 2.45
N GLY A 69 28.25 26.71 1.88
CA GLY A 69 28.57 26.64 0.45
C GLY A 69 28.93 25.20 0.02
N GLY A 70 29.73 24.49 0.81
CA GLY A 70 30.06 23.07 0.56
C GLY A 70 28.84 22.15 0.59
N VAL A 71 27.96 22.32 1.56
CA VAL A 71 26.71 21.57 1.65
C VAL A 71 25.81 21.84 0.45
N LEU A 72 25.62 23.13 0.10
CA LEU A 72 24.82 23.49 -1.07
C LEU A 72 25.41 22.94 -2.38
N ALA A 73 26.73 23.01 -2.54
CA ALA A 73 27.41 22.41 -3.68
C ALA A 73 27.20 20.88 -3.76
N SER A 74 27.27 20.19 -2.62
CA SER A 74 27.01 18.75 -2.57
C SER A 74 25.56 18.41 -2.97
N PHE A 75 24.59 19.18 -2.50
CA PHE A 75 23.19 19.02 -2.92
C PHE A 75 23.01 19.33 -4.42
N ALA A 76 23.65 20.37 -4.95
CA ALA A 76 23.59 20.69 -6.36
C ALA A 76 24.21 19.59 -7.24
N LEU A 77 25.32 19.02 -6.80
CA LEU A 77 25.96 17.88 -7.49
C LEU A 77 25.07 16.64 -7.46
N LEU A 78 24.49 16.31 -6.32
CA LEU A 78 23.57 15.18 -6.20
C LEU A 78 22.33 15.38 -7.08
N TRP A 79 21.76 16.58 -7.04
CA TRP A 79 20.62 16.92 -7.90
C TRP A 79 20.97 16.84 -9.38
N GLY A 80 22.11 17.39 -9.80
CA GLY A 80 22.59 17.33 -11.16
C GLY A 80 22.86 15.89 -11.62
N PHE A 81 23.42 15.04 -10.75
CA PHE A 81 23.62 13.63 -11.02
C PHE A 81 22.28 12.91 -11.17
N THR A 82 21.32 13.15 -10.28
CA THR A 82 19.97 12.58 -10.37
C THR A 82 19.27 13.03 -11.67
N ALA A 83 19.32 14.31 -11.98
CA ALA A 83 18.74 14.85 -13.23
C ALA A 83 19.39 14.23 -14.49
N MET A 84 20.68 13.94 -14.44
CA MET A 84 21.39 13.22 -15.50
C MET A 84 20.88 11.79 -15.64
N LEU A 85 20.64 11.08 -14.53
CA LEU A 85 20.11 9.71 -14.53
C LEU A 85 18.68 9.62 -15.09
N HIS A 86 17.91 10.69 -15.00
CA HIS A 86 16.55 10.75 -15.54
C HIS A 86 16.49 10.99 -17.05
N GLN A 87 17.62 11.25 -17.71
CA GLN A 87 17.66 11.49 -19.16
C GLN A 87 17.74 10.17 -19.92
N ASP A 88 16.88 9.96 -20.90
CA ASP A 88 16.87 8.76 -21.77
C ASP A 88 18.20 8.55 -22.47
N SER A 89 18.87 9.64 -22.86
CA SER A 89 20.21 9.60 -23.47
C SER A 89 21.25 8.99 -22.54
N THR A 90 21.18 9.28 -21.24
CA THR A 90 22.06 8.71 -20.22
C THR A 90 21.73 7.24 -19.98
N VAL A 91 20.44 6.90 -19.85
CA VAL A 91 19.96 5.53 -19.71
C VAL A 91 20.45 4.66 -20.88
N ALA A 92 20.29 5.15 -22.12
CA ALA A 92 20.74 4.44 -23.32
C ALA A 92 22.27 4.32 -23.39
N ARG A 93 23.02 5.41 -23.08
CA ARG A 93 24.48 5.43 -23.14
C ARG A 93 25.14 4.48 -22.16
N PHE A 94 24.64 4.42 -20.92
CA PHE A 94 25.18 3.56 -19.88
C PHE A 94 24.46 2.22 -19.80
N LYS A 95 23.49 1.97 -20.70
CA LYS A 95 22.68 0.74 -20.74
C LYS A 95 22.02 0.43 -19.39
N LEU A 96 21.56 1.48 -18.69
CA LEU A 96 20.86 1.33 -17.43
C LEU A 96 19.52 0.65 -17.67
N TYR A 97 19.06 -0.06 -16.67
CA TYR A 97 17.78 -0.77 -16.73
C TYR A 97 16.69 0.10 -16.10
N ASP A 98 15.86 0.69 -16.93
CA ASP A 98 14.78 1.59 -16.51
C ASP A 98 13.42 0.97 -16.85
N LYS A 99 12.91 0.17 -15.93
CA LYS A 99 11.60 -0.48 -16.05
C LYS A 99 10.81 -0.35 -14.76
N LEU A 100 9.75 0.46 -14.81
CA LEU A 100 8.89 0.82 -13.68
C LEU A 100 8.41 -0.37 -12.83
N PHE A 101 8.13 -1.51 -13.46
CA PHE A 101 7.50 -2.65 -12.80
C PHE A 101 8.49 -3.74 -12.33
N THR A 102 9.79 -3.49 -12.41
CA THR A 102 10.81 -4.47 -12.04
C THR A 102 11.97 -3.88 -11.23
N PRO A 103 11.68 -3.21 -10.08
CA PRO A 103 12.70 -2.53 -9.27
C PRO A 103 13.79 -3.47 -8.75
N THR A 104 13.45 -4.74 -8.47
CA THR A 104 14.43 -5.73 -8.04
C THR A 104 15.48 -6.02 -9.11
N VAL A 105 15.08 -6.09 -10.39
CA VAL A 105 16.00 -6.29 -11.51
C VAL A 105 16.87 -5.04 -11.69
N MET A 106 16.26 -3.86 -11.59
CA MET A 106 16.93 -2.57 -11.66
C MET A 106 18.01 -2.45 -10.60
N SER A 107 17.68 -2.71 -9.33
CA SER A 107 18.64 -2.68 -8.23
C SER A 107 19.78 -3.70 -8.39
N LYS A 108 19.51 -4.88 -8.93
CA LYS A 108 20.55 -5.89 -9.17
C LYS A 108 21.50 -5.53 -10.32
N ARG A 109 21.01 -4.84 -11.36
CA ARG A 109 21.79 -4.45 -12.52
C ARG A 109 22.57 -3.17 -12.33
N ASP A 110 21.92 -2.15 -11.80
CA ASP A 110 22.42 -0.79 -11.78
C ASP A 110 22.93 -0.39 -10.39
N GLY A 111 22.67 -1.23 -9.39
CA GLY A 111 22.98 -0.97 -7.99
C GLY A 111 21.86 -0.20 -7.27
N THR A 112 21.66 -0.49 -5.98
CA THR A 112 20.54 0.03 -5.19
C THR A 112 20.49 1.56 -5.14
N ALA A 113 21.64 2.23 -5.02
CA ALA A 113 21.68 3.69 -4.96
C ALA A 113 21.28 4.34 -6.28
N VAL A 114 21.76 3.82 -7.42
CA VAL A 114 21.40 4.33 -8.75
C VAL A 114 19.94 4.04 -9.03
N ALA A 115 19.46 2.83 -8.76
CA ALA A 115 18.06 2.46 -8.90
C ALA A 115 17.15 3.39 -8.09
N PHE A 116 17.47 3.63 -6.81
CA PHE A 116 16.73 4.54 -5.95
C PHE A 116 16.64 5.96 -6.53
N LEU A 117 17.75 6.52 -7.04
CA LEU A 117 17.76 7.84 -7.64
C LEU A 117 16.99 7.90 -8.97
N MET A 118 17.03 6.83 -9.77
CA MET A 118 16.25 6.73 -11.00
C MET A 118 14.75 6.64 -10.71
N GLU A 119 14.35 5.92 -9.67
CA GLU A 119 12.96 5.76 -9.27
C GLU A 119 12.34 7.05 -8.68
N LEU A 120 13.15 8.03 -8.27
CA LEU A 120 12.65 9.33 -7.78
C LEU A 120 11.74 10.03 -8.80
N LYS A 121 11.93 9.81 -10.10
CA LYS A 121 11.06 10.37 -11.14
C LYS A 121 9.62 9.89 -11.06
N TYR A 122 9.37 8.72 -10.47
CA TYR A 122 8.05 8.12 -10.35
C TYR A 122 7.29 8.48 -9.06
N ILE A 123 7.89 9.28 -8.17
CA ILE A 123 7.17 9.82 -7.00
C ILE A 123 6.00 10.71 -7.43
N VAL A 124 6.17 11.42 -8.54
CA VAL A 124 5.13 12.25 -9.14
C VAL A 124 4.61 11.53 -10.37
N VAL A 125 3.34 11.20 -10.37
CA VAL A 125 2.68 10.62 -11.55
C VAL A 125 2.46 11.73 -12.55
N GLU A 126 3.11 11.62 -13.71
CA GLU A 126 2.92 12.55 -14.82
C GLU A 126 1.59 12.28 -15.52
N LYS A 127 0.98 13.35 -16.02
CA LYS A 127 -0.24 13.22 -16.81
C LYS A 127 0.11 12.53 -18.13
N PRO A 128 -0.69 11.53 -18.57
CA PRO A 128 -0.50 10.94 -19.88
C PRO A 128 -0.57 11.99 -21.02
N ASP A 129 0.16 11.75 -22.08
CA ASP A 129 0.08 12.59 -23.27
C ASP A 129 -1.36 12.62 -23.81
N GLY A 130 -1.84 13.84 -24.09
CA GLY A 130 -3.21 14.06 -24.58
C GLY A 130 -4.28 14.05 -23.48
N TYR A 131 -3.92 13.87 -22.20
CA TYR A 131 -4.90 13.95 -21.12
C TYR A 131 -5.40 15.38 -20.94
N ASN A 132 -6.70 15.55 -21.02
CA ASN A 132 -7.38 16.74 -20.51
C ASN A 132 -8.57 16.34 -19.63
N LYS A 133 -8.89 17.22 -18.69
CA LYS A 133 -9.93 16.92 -17.68
C LYS A 133 -11.33 16.90 -18.30
N GLU A 134 -11.56 17.73 -19.30
CA GLU A 134 -12.84 17.88 -19.99
C GLU A 134 -13.18 16.60 -20.77
N ASP A 135 -12.23 16.06 -21.52
CA ASP A 135 -12.44 14.82 -22.29
C ASP A 135 -12.61 13.61 -21.34
N ALA A 136 -11.84 13.55 -20.25
CA ALA A 136 -12.02 12.52 -19.25
C ALA A 136 -13.39 12.59 -18.59
N ALA A 137 -13.88 13.79 -18.25
CA ALA A 137 -15.20 13.99 -17.69
C ALA A 137 -16.31 13.63 -18.71
N ALA A 138 -16.16 14.00 -19.99
CA ALA A 138 -17.09 13.64 -21.04
C ALA A 138 -17.16 12.12 -21.26
N LEU A 139 -16.00 11.44 -21.20
CA LEU A 139 -15.92 9.99 -21.28
C LEU A 139 -16.68 9.34 -20.12
N LEU A 140 -16.43 9.77 -18.87
CA LEU A 140 -17.13 9.26 -17.70
C LEU A 140 -18.63 9.51 -17.78
N ALA A 141 -19.06 10.70 -18.20
CA ALA A 141 -20.47 11.03 -18.38
C ALA A 141 -21.18 10.16 -19.44
N SER A 142 -20.44 9.62 -20.42
CA SER A 142 -21.02 8.69 -21.40
C SER A 142 -21.38 7.32 -20.83
N TYR A 143 -20.81 6.98 -19.67
CA TYR A 143 -21.12 5.75 -18.93
C TYR A 143 -22.06 6.00 -17.75
N ASP A 144 -22.45 7.26 -17.52
CA ASP A 144 -23.45 7.59 -16.49
C ASP A 144 -24.80 7.05 -16.94
N THR A 145 -25.11 5.85 -16.52
CA THR A 145 -26.47 5.33 -16.62
C THR A 145 -27.27 6.12 -15.60
N ASN A 146 -28.13 7.02 -16.10
CA ASN A 146 -29.15 7.69 -15.29
C ASN A 146 -30.06 6.62 -14.68
N ASP A 147 -29.58 5.95 -13.65
CA ASP A 147 -30.33 4.96 -12.89
C ASP A 147 -31.33 5.73 -12.01
N THR A 148 -32.44 6.16 -12.64
CA THR A 148 -33.54 6.83 -11.98
C THR A 148 -34.47 5.85 -11.27
N GLU A 149 -34.18 4.55 -11.34
CA GLU A 149 -34.94 3.56 -10.59
C GLU A 149 -34.63 3.74 -9.09
N SER A 150 -35.59 4.28 -8.39
CA SER A 150 -35.60 4.31 -6.93
C SER A 150 -35.57 2.86 -6.46
N ALA A 151 -34.45 2.45 -5.84
CA ALA A 151 -34.37 1.13 -5.25
C ALA A 151 -35.50 0.95 -4.23
N THR A 152 -36.39 0.00 -4.50
CA THR A 152 -37.53 -0.32 -3.63
C THR A 152 -37.07 -1.04 -2.35
N HIS A 153 -35.82 -1.47 -2.30
CA HIS A 153 -35.22 -2.19 -1.19
C HIS A 153 -33.75 -1.81 -1.03
N THR A 154 -33.36 -1.47 0.18
CA THR A 154 -31.98 -1.09 0.55
C THR A 154 -31.39 -2.16 1.49
N PRO A 155 -30.73 -3.21 0.97
CA PRO A 155 -30.15 -4.27 1.81
C PRO A 155 -28.95 -3.74 2.56
N ASN A 156 -28.65 -4.33 3.75
CA ASN A 156 -27.37 -4.11 4.38
C ASN A 156 -26.26 -4.76 3.54
N ILE A 157 -25.14 -4.06 3.40
CA ILE A 157 -23.99 -4.50 2.63
C ILE A 157 -22.83 -4.69 3.57
N ILE A 158 -22.33 -5.93 3.69
CA ILE A 158 -21.17 -6.27 4.51
C ILE A 158 -20.08 -6.79 3.58
N VAL A 159 -18.97 -6.09 3.54
CA VAL A 159 -17.81 -6.46 2.74
C VAL A 159 -16.67 -6.90 3.68
N ILE A 160 -16.15 -8.09 3.47
CA ILE A 160 -15.04 -8.63 4.25
C ILE A 160 -13.87 -8.88 3.29
N MET A 161 -12.83 -8.05 3.40
CA MET A 161 -11.60 -8.25 2.67
C MET A 161 -10.64 -9.11 3.50
N ASN A 162 -10.64 -10.39 3.23
CA ASN A 162 -9.77 -11.35 3.91
C ASN A 162 -8.56 -11.69 3.03
N GLU A 163 -7.74 -10.69 2.76
CA GLU A 163 -6.69 -10.73 1.73
C GLU A 163 -5.64 -11.84 1.94
N ALA A 164 -5.29 -12.14 3.19
CA ALA A 164 -4.34 -13.20 3.49
C ALA A 164 -4.95 -14.61 3.43
N PHE A 165 -6.25 -14.70 3.24
CA PHE A 165 -6.97 -15.95 3.09
C PHE A 165 -6.91 -16.43 1.63
N SER A 166 -6.62 -17.70 1.44
CA SER A 166 -6.53 -18.32 0.14
C SER A 166 -6.91 -19.80 0.24
N ASP A 167 -7.62 -20.28 -0.75
CA ASP A 167 -7.75 -21.70 -0.96
C ASP A 167 -6.40 -22.27 -1.42
N LEU A 168 -5.85 -23.22 -0.66
CA LEU A 168 -4.54 -23.77 -0.94
C LEU A 168 -4.48 -24.59 -2.24
N SER A 169 -5.63 -24.97 -2.80
CA SER A 169 -5.73 -25.64 -4.11
C SER A 169 -5.10 -24.82 -5.26
N VAL A 170 -4.97 -23.48 -5.08
CA VAL A 170 -4.26 -22.62 -6.05
C VAL A 170 -2.77 -22.95 -6.19
N LEU A 171 -2.18 -23.68 -5.26
CA LEU A 171 -0.78 -24.12 -5.32
C LEU A 171 -0.59 -25.40 -6.13
N GLY A 172 -1.66 -26.05 -6.53
CA GLY A 172 -1.68 -27.32 -7.23
C GLY A 172 -2.40 -28.43 -6.45
N ASP A 173 -2.45 -29.58 -7.04
CA ASP A 173 -3.09 -30.75 -6.43
C ASP A 173 -2.29 -31.25 -5.23
N PHE A 174 -2.93 -31.39 -4.09
CA PHE A 174 -2.38 -32.01 -2.90
C PHE A 174 -3.47 -32.78 -2.13
N GLU A 175 -3.08 -33.84 -1.45
CA GLU A 175 -3.99 -34.62 -0.67
C GLU A 175 -3.96 -34.18 0.80
N THR A 176 -5.14 -34.11 1.40
CA THR A 176 -5.33 -33.88 2.83
C THR A 176 -6.19 -34.98 3.42
N ASN A 177 -6.03 -35.28 4.71
CA ASN A 177 -6.84 -36.28 5.41
C ASN A 177 -8.29 -35.85 5.62
N GLU A 178 -8.56 -34.55 5.59
CA GLU A 178 -9.87 -33.93 5.76
C GLU A 178 -9.95 -32.68 4.86
N ASP A 179 -11.16 -32.25 4.53
CA ASP A 179 -11.37 -30.97 3.89
C ASP A 179 -10.94 -29.83 4.84
N TYR A 180 -9.97 -29.05 4.43
CA TYR A 180 -9.39 -27.97 5.24
C TYR A 180 -10.22 -26.67 5.27
N MET A 181 -11.25 -26.57 4.41
CA MET A 181 -12.17 -25.42 4.35
C MET A 181 -13.61 -25.88 4.05
N PRO A 182 -14.21 -26.80 4.83
CA PRO A 182 -15.45 -27.47 4.46
C PRO A 182 -16.62 -26.50 4.26
N PHE A 183 -16.70 -25.45 5.08
CA PHE A 183 -17.76 -24.45 4.95
C PHE A 183 -17.64 -23.67 3.65
N LEU A 184 -16.46 -23.15 3.32
CA LEU A 184 -16.25 -22.37 2.10
C LEU A 184 -16.41 -23.24 0.85
N HIS A 185 -15.84 -24.44 0.86
CA HIS A 185 -16.02 -25.37 -0.25
C HIS A 185 -17.50 -25.70 -0.48
N SER A 186 -18.29 -25.78 0.59
CA SER A 186 -19.74 -25.98 0.46
C SER A 186 -20.45 -24.79 -0.20
N LEU A 187 -19.99 -23.56 0.06
CA LEU A 187 -20.53 -22.35 -0.58
C LEU A 187 -20.12 -22.23 -2.06
N MET A 188 -18.95 -22.77 -2.41
CA MET A 188 -18.41 -22.71 -3.77
C MET A 188 -19.00 -23.77 -4.71
N GLN A 189 -19.80 -24.70 -4.19
CA GLN A 189 -20.45 -25.72 -5.02
C GLN A 189 -21.45 -25.08 -5.98
N GLU A 190 -21.46 -25.56 -7.22
CA GLU A 190 -22.41 -25.11 -8.23
C GLU A 190 -23.83 -25.32 -7.79
N GLY A 191 -24.67 -24.29 -7.93
CA GLY A 191 -26.09 -24.35 -7.54
C GLY A 191 -26.38 -24.09 -6.06
N THR A 192 -25.39 -23.71 -5.25
CA THR A 192 -25.63 -23.30 -3.86
C THR A 192 -26.55 -22.07 -3.83
N PRO A 193 -27.70 -22.13 -3.15
CA PRO A 193 -28.66 -21.04 -3.14
C PRO A 193 -28.07 -19.76 -2.56
N ASN A 194 -28.40 -18.60 -3.17
CA ASN A 194 -28.00 -17.28 -2.73
C ASN A 194 -26.48 -17.06 -2.65
N THR A 195 -25.72 -17.85 -3.39
CA THR A 195 -24.24 -17.76 -3.39
C THR A 195 -23.74 -17.62 -4.82
N ILE A 196 -22.76 -16.73 -4.98
CA ILE A 196 -21.99 -16.58 -6.21
C ILE A 196 -20.52 -16.72 -5.81
N SER A 197 -19.79 -17.55 -6.52
CA SER A 197 -18.34 -17.74 -6.33
C SER A 197 -17.59 -17.55 -7.63
N GLY A 198 -16.34 -17.18 -7.55
CA GLY A 198 -15.50 -16.95 -8.72
C GLY A 198 -14.09 -16.49 -8.36
N HIS A 199 -13.27 -16.25 -9.38
CA HIS A 199 -11.93 -15.74 -9.23
C HIS A 199 -11.89 -14.24 -9.53
N LEU A 200 -11.33 -13.47 -8.62
CA LEU A 200 -11.07 -12.04 -8.80
C LEU A 200 -9.58 -11.83 -9.12
N ASN A 201 -9.30 -11.30 -10.31
CA ASN A 201 -7.94 -10.91 -10.65
C ASN A 201 -7.66 -9.51 -10.08
N VAL A 202 -6.59 -9.39 -9.32
CA VAL A 202 -6.15 -8.13 -8.71
C VAL A 202 -4.80 -7.71 -9.31
N SER A 203 -4.57 -6.39 -9.41
CA SER A 203 -3.30 -5.83 -9.92
C SER A 203 -2.19 -5.85 -8.87
N VAL A 204 -2.51 -6.18 -7.63
CA VAL A 204 -1.59 -6.09 -6.49
C VAL A 204 -0.89 -7.41 -6.28
N LEU A 205 0.44 -7.38 -6.26
CA LEU A 205 1.27 -8.56 -6.06
C LEU A 205 1.95 -8.50 -4.70
N GLY A 206 1.79 -9.55 -3.89
CA GLY A 206 2.60 -9.79 -2.70
C GLY A 206 2.36 -8.81 -1.55
N GLY A 207 1.15 -8.71 -1.01
CA GLY A 207 0.79 -7.85 0.11
C GLY A 207 0.24 -6.49 -0.32
N ASN A 208 0.48 -5.42 0.46
CA ASN A 208 -0.08 -4.10 0.20
C ASN A 208 -1.62 -4.09 0.15
N THR A 209 -2.27 -4.69 1.15
CA THR A 209 -3.73 -4.78 1.28
C THR A 209 -4.45 -3.48 0.99
N ALA A 210 -3.86 -2.34 1.40
CA ALA A 210 -4.40 -1.01 1.14
C ALA A 210 -4.58 -0.70 -0.35
N ASN A 211 -3.79 -1.31 -1.23
CA ASN A 211 -3.93 -1.15 -2.67
C ASN A 211 -5.11 -1.95 -3.21
N THR A 212 -5.32 -3.18 -2.73
CA THR A 212 -6.49 -3.98 -3.07
C THR A 212 -7.78 -3.32 -2.54
N GLU A 213 -7.74 -2.76 -1.32
CA GLU A 213 -8.83 -1.95 -0.79
C GLU A 213 -9.13 -0.73 -1.68
N PHE A 214 -8.08 -0.02 -2.12
CA PHE A 214 -8.21 1.14 -2.99
C PHE A 214 -8.86 0.77 -4.32
N GLU A 215 -8.40 -0.31 -4.97
CA GLU A 215 -8.99 -0.79 -6.23
C GLU A 215 -10.47 -1.16 -6.05
N PHE A 216 -10.80 -1.88 -4.98
CA PHE A 216 -12.17 -2.28 -4.69
C PHE A 216 -13.07 -1.08 -4.38
N LEU A 217 -12.60 -0.16 -3.55
CA LEU A 217 -13.41 0.97 -3.09
C LEU A 217 -13.62 2.03 -4.17
N THR A 218 -12.63 2.28 -5.01
CA THR A 218 -12.68 3.40 -5.97
C THR A 218 -12.94 2.96 -7.41
N GLY A 219 -12.76 1.68 -7.74
CA GLY A 219 -12.77 1.20 -9.12
C GLY A 219 -11.52 1.61 -9.92
N ASN A 220 -10.58 2.34 -9.33
CA ASN A 220 -9.30 2.69 -9.96
C ASN A 220 -8.34 1.49 -9.90
N THR A 221 -7.32 1.47 -10.75
CA THR A 221 -6.35 0.38 -10.77
C THR A 221 -4.94 0.84 -10.41
N MET A 222 -4.22 -0.01 -9.70
CA MET A 222 -2.79 0.15 -9.43
C MET A 222 -1.91 -0.27 -10.63
N ALA A 223 -2.47 -0.87 -11.68
CA ALA A 223 -1.73 -1.47 -12.78
C ALA A 223 -0.82 -0.47 -13.54
N PHE A 224 -1.14 0.82 -13.51
CA PHE A 224 -0.38 1.87 -14.18
C PHE A 224 0.48 2.71 -13.22
N LEU A 225 0.56 2.32 -11.95
CA LEU A 225 1.33 3.01 -10.93
C LEU A 225 2.64 2.26 -10.62
N PRO A 226 3.65 2.93 -10.06
CA PRO A 226 4.92 2.30 -9.73
C PRO A 226 4.73 1.09 -8.83
N GLN A 227 5.43 -0.01 -9.14
CA GLN A 227 5.40 -1.20 -8.30
C GLN A 227 5.89 -0.87 -6.88
N GLY A 228 5.16 -1.36 -5.88
CA GLY A 228 5.47 -1.10 -4.47
C GLY A 228 4.94 0.23 -3.94
N SER A 229 4.35 1.09 -4.79
CA SER A 229 3.65 2.29 -4.30
C SER A 229 2.39 1.90 -3.52
N VAL A 230 1.98 2.79 -2.61
CA VAL A 230 0.79 2.61 -1.77
C VAL A 230 -0.16 3.76 -2.02
N ALA A 231 -1.32 3.45 -2.62
CA ALA A 231 -2.29 4.47 -3.04
C ALA A 231 -2.71 5.39 -1.89
N TYR A 232 -3.00 4.83 -0.74
CA TYR A 232 -3.41 5.57 0.45
C TYR A 232 -2.37 6.59 0.93
N GLN A 233 -1.10 6.25 0.82
CA GLN A 233 -0.01 7.11 1.29
C GLN A 233 0.42 8.14 0.24
N GLN A 234 0.28 7.84 -1.05
CA GLN A 234 0.84 8.65 -2.13
C GLN A 234 -0.21 9.41 -2.92
N TYR A 235 -1.37 8.81 -3.21
CA TYR A 235 -2.29 9.33 -4.22
C TYR A 235 -3.62 9.84 -3.65
N VAL A 236 -4.16 9.23 -2.60
CA VAL A 236 -5.39 9.72 -1.97
C VAL A 236 -5.08 10.90 -1.05
N LYS A 237 -5.23 12.12 -1.55
CA LYS A 237 -4.90 13.38 -0.85
C LYS A 237 -6.08 14.33 -0.67
N SER A 238 -7.21 14.04 -1.29
CA SER A 238 -8.45 14.80 -1.24
C SER A 238 -9.62 13.84 -1.30
N ASN A 239 -10.82 14.36 -1.10
CA ASN A 239 -12.04 13.57 -1.26
C ASN A 239 -12.06 12.94 -2.65
N ASP A 240 -12.28 11.65 -2.69
CA ASP A 240 -12.30 10.86 -3.91
C ASP A 240 -13.63 10.09 -3.99
N TYR A 241 -14.01 9.73 -5.22
CA TYR A 241 -15.18 8.90 -5.44
C TYR A 241 -14.88 7.47 -4.99
N SER A 242 -15.85 6.88 -4.30
CA SER A 242 -15.77 5.50 -3.87
C SER A 242 -17.15 4.87 -3.77
N ILE A 243 -17.21 3.55 -3.62
CA ILE A 243 -18.47 2.86 -3.32
C ILE A 243 -19.09 3.39 -2.02
N ALA A 244 -18.29 3.81 -1.04
CA ALA A 244 -18.80 4.39 0.22
C ALA A 244 -19.46 5.75 -0.03
N THR A 245 -18.83 6.65 -0.83
CA THR A 245 -19.47 7.94 -1.19
C THR A 245 -20.73 7.72 -2.00
N TYR A 246 -20.75 6.74 -2.91
CA TYR A 246 -21.94 6.39 -3.67
C TYR A 246 -23.07 5.91 -2.76
N LEU A 247 -22.82 4.92 -1.91
CA LEU A 247 -23.83 4.38 -0.99
C LEU A 247 -24.36 5.45 -0.02
N LYS A 248 -23.45 6.30 0.48
CA LYS A 248 -23.83 7.45 1.32
C LYS A 248 -24.79 8.38 0.59
N SER A 249 -24.60 8.64 -0.72
CA SER A 249 -25.53 9.44 -1.52
C SER A 249 -26.93 8.79 -1.67
N LYS A 250 -27.02 7.49 -1.39
CA LYS A 250 -28.29 6.72 -1.38
C LYS A 250 -28.88 6.58 0.05
N GLY A 251 -28.28 7.24 1.05
CA GLY A 251 -28.79 7.26 2.42
C GLY A 251 -28.23 6.17 3.33
N TYR A 252 -27.16 5.46 2.92
CA TYR A 252 -26.50 4.48 3.77
C TYR A 252 -25.56 5.15 4.75
N ASP A 253 -25.45 4.62 5.96
CA ASP A 253 -24.34 4.86 6.85
C ASP A 253 -23.16 4.00 6.42
N THR A 254 -21.95 4.59 6.39
CA THR A 254 -20.77 3.94 5.89
C THR A 254 -19.74 3.72 7.00
N ILE A 255 -19.46 2.46 7.29
CA ILE A 255 -18.59 2.04 8.38
C ILE A 255 -17.40 1.27 7.83
N ALA A 256 -16.19 1.72 8.18
CA ALA A 256 -14.97 0.96 7.98
C ALA A 256 -14.51 0.32 9.29
N MET A 257 -13.87 -0.84 9.21
CA MET A 257 -13.34 -1.55 10.37
C MET A 257 -12.02 -2.25 10.04
N HIS A 258 -11.01 -2.05 10.91
CA HIS A 258 -9.74 -2.76 10.81
C HIS A 258 -9.15 -2.99 12.21
N PRO A 259 -8.95 -4.25 12.64
CA PRO A 259 -8.58 -4.60 14.01
C PRO A 259 -7.10 -4.35 14.33
N TYR A 260 -6.56 -3.27 13.84
CA TYR A 260 -5.17 -2.84 14.05
C TYR A 260 -5.07 -1.32 14.24
N ASN A 261 -3.84 -0.80 14.35
CA ASN A 261 -3.61 0.63 14.52
C ASN A 261 -4.24 1.44 13.38
N ALA A 262 -4.97 2.48 13.73
CA ALA A 262 -5.67 3.34 12.78
C ALA A 262 -4.73 3.97 11.74
N SER A 263 -3.50 4.31 12.17
CA SER A 263 -2.46 4.87 11.29
C SER A 263 -1.84 3.87 10.33
N GLY A 264 -2.17 2.56 10.44
CA GLY A 264 -1.73 1.55 9.47
C GLY A 264 -2.20 1.90 8.07
N TRP A 265 -1.27 2.08 7.13
CA TRP A 265 -1.53 2.56 5.78
C TRP A 265 -2.22 3.94 5.70
N ASP A 266 -2.11 4.78 6.75
CA ASP A 266 -2.82 6.07 6.86
C ASP A 266 -4.36 5.97 6.77
N ARG A 267 -4.95 4.83 7.16
CA ARG A 267 -6.41 4.60 7.06
C ARG A 267 -7.22 5.63 7.82
N ASP A 268 -6.73 6.11 8.96
CA ASP A 268 -7.34 7.17 9.75
C ASP A 268 -7.51 8.50 8.99
N LYS A 269 -6.64 8.74 8.00
CA LYS A 269 -6.70 9.93 7.13
C LYS A 269 -7.50 9.65 5.85
N VAL A 270 -7.36 8.46 5.31
CA VAL A 270 -7.86 8.10 3.97
C VAL A 270 -9.33 7.72 3.99
N TYR A 271 -9.79 6.95 4.98
CA TYR A 271 -11.19 6.51 5.00
C TYR A 271 -12.20 7.67 5.02
N PRO A 272 -11.98 8.77 5.78
CA PRO A 272 -12.85 9.94 5.66
C PRO A 272 -12.85 10.55 4.25
N LEU A 273 -11.71 10.55 3.55
CA LEU A 273 -11.60 11.05 2.17
C LEU A 273 -12.33 10.16 1.16
N LEU A 274 -12.45 8.86 1.46
CA LEU A 274 -13.20 7.88 0.67
C LEU A 274 -14.68 7.80 1.08
N GLY A 275 -15.15 8.65 2.01
CA GLY A 275 -16.55 8.81 2.34
C GLY A 275 -17.07 7.97 3.50
N PHE A 276 -16.21 7.26 4.24
CA PHE A 276 -16.64 6.55 5.43
C PHE A 276 -17.00 7.53 6.57
N ASP A 277 -18.14 7.30 7.21
CA ASP A 277 -18.61 8.08 8.34
C ASP A 277 -17.93 7.70 9.65
N THR A 278 -17.65 6.41 9.80
CA THR A 278 -17.06 5.85 11.01
C THR A 278 -15.95 4.87 10.68
N PHE A 279 -14.87 4.93 11.46
CA PHE A 279 -13.77 3.96 11.37
C PHE A 279 -13.46 3.35 12.74
N TYR A 280 -13.73 2.05 12.87
CA TYR A 280 -13.37 1.25 14.04
C TYR A 280 -11.98 0.67 13.87
N SER A 281 -11.06 1.05 14.75
CA SER A 281 -9.67 0.59 14.80
C SER A 281 -9.38 -0.17 16.09
N LEU A 282 -8.19 -0.70 16.27
CA LEU A 282 -7.80 -1.51 17.44
C LEU A 282 -8.27 -0.94 18.79
N LYS A 283 -8.29 0.38 18.96
CA LYS A 283 -8.71 1.05 20.20
C LYS A 283 -10.20 0.86 20.54
N ASP A 284 -11.01 0.49 19.54
CA ASP A 284 -12.46 0.37 19.64
C ASP A 284 -12.91 -1.05 20.01
N TRP A 285 -11.97 -1.99 20.21
CA TRP A 285 -12.21 -3.31 20.73
C TRP A 285 -11.97 -3.35 22.23
N VAL A 286 -13.01 -3.64 22.99
CA VAL A 286 -12.92 -3.80 24.45
C VAL A 286 -12.62 -5.28 24.77
N ASN A 287 -11.44 -5.56 25.32
CA ASN A 287 -11.01 -6.91 25.75
C ASN A 287 -11.19 -7.99 24.67
N PRO A 288 -10.74 -7.78 23.42
CA PRO A 288 -10.90 -8.79 22.38
C PRO A 288 -10.09 -10.06 22.68
N VAL A 289 -10.58 -11.18 22.26
CA VAL A 289 -9.77 -12.39 22.20
C VAL A 289 -8.62 -12.16 21.23
N LYS A 290 -7.42 -12.50 21.64
CA LYS A 290 -6.22 -12.35 20.83
C LYS A 290 -5.59 -13.69 20.52
N ILE A 291 -5.20 -13.89 19.25
CA ILE A 291 -4.36 -14.98 18.82
C ILE A 291 -2.98 -14.42 18.56
N ARG A 292 -1.97 -14.92 19.29
CA ARG A 292 -0.62 -14.30 19.33
C ARG A 292 -0.72 -12.86 19.85
N LYS A 293 -0.51 -11.87 19.00
CA LYS A 293 -0.54 -10.44 19.36
C LYS A 293 -1.73 -9.68 18.74
N TYR A 294 -2.52 -10.34 17.89
CA TYR A 294 -3.55 -9.71 17.08
C TYR A 294 -4.93 -10.07 17.59
N VAL A 295 -5.88 -9.17 17.36
CA VAL A 295 -7.31 -9.46 17.56
C VAL A 295 -7.66 -10.66 16.69
N SER A 296 -8.39 -11.62 17.28
CA SER A 296 -8.81 -12.83 16.54
C SER A 296 -9.90 -12.50 15.51
N ASP A 297 -9.97 -13.29 14.46
CA ASP A 297 -11.04 -13.18 13.46
C ASP A 297 -12.42 -13.29 14.10
N GLN A 298 -12.58 -14.20 15.09
CA GLN A 298 -13.83 -14.31 15.84
C GLN A 298 -14.22 -12.97 16.48
N SER A 299 -13.29 -12.28 17.16
CA SER A 299 -13.59 -10.97 17.74
C SER A 299 -13.94 -9.90 16.72
N CYS A 300 -13.43 -10.04 15.49
CA CYS A 300 -13.81 -9.14 14.38
C CYS A 300 -15.25 -9.43 13.93
N TYR A 301 -15.60 -10.70 13.76
CA TYR A 301 -16.96 -11.08 13.39
C TYR A 301 -17.97 -10.73 14.47
N ASP A 302 -17.63 -10.97 15.76
CA ASP A 302 -18.47 -10.56 16.87
C ASP A 302 -18.76 -9.07 16.85
N LYS A 303 -17.76 -8.23 16.50
CA LYS A 303 -17.94 -6.79 16.36
C LYS A 303 -18.84 -6.40 15.19
N ILE A 304 -18.76 -7.11 14.07
CA ILE A 304 -19.68 -6.91 12.92
C ILE A 304 -21.11 -7.24 13.35
N ILE A 305 -21.31 -8.36 14.05
CA ILE A 305 -22.62 -8.78 14.53
C ILE A 305 -23.17 -7.74 15.51
N GLU A 306 -22.35 -7.31 16.46
CA GLU A 306 -22.73 -6.25 17.42
C GLU A 306 -23.24 -5.00 16.72
N LEU A 307 -22.46 -4.50 15.73
CA LEU A 307 -22.85 -3.30 14.98
C LEU A 307 -24.12 -3.53 14.16
N TYR A 308 -24.29 -4.71 13.59
CA TYR A 308 -25.50 -5.06 12.85
C TYR A 308 -26.73 -5.11 13.74
N GLU A 309 -26.61 -5.64 14.97
CA GLU A 309 -27.72 -5.72 15.95
C GLU A 309 -28.07 -4.38 16.56
N GLN A 310 -27.09 -3.47 16.69
CA GLN A 310 -27.27 -2.14 17.30
C GLN A 310 -27.70 -1.08 16.29
N LYS A 311 -27.73 -1.38 15.00
CA LYS A 311 -28.17 -0.40 13.99
C LYS A 311 -29.62 -0.01 14.20
N ASP A 312 -29.93 1.26 13.91
CA ASP A 312 -31.31 1.74 13.94
C ASP A 312 -32.18 1.06 12.86
N ALA A 313 -33.47 0.96 13.12
CA ALA A 313 -34.41 0.29 12.22
C ALA A 313 -34.48 0.96 10.84
N ASN A 314 -34.01 2.19 10.72
CA ASN A 314 -33.97 2.98 9.48
C ASN A 314 -32.60 3.05 8.83
N THR A 315 -31.63 2.30 9.33
CA THR A 315 -30.24 2.26 8.82
C THR A 315 -30.01 1.04 7.96
#